data_e40b15b6040964240bea4bca5ba0142c
#
_entry.id   e40b15b6040964240bea4bca5ba0142c
#
_cell.length_a   1.000
_cell.length_b   1.000
_cell.length_c   1.000
_cell.angle_alpha   90.00
_cell.angle_beta   90.00
_cell.angle_gamma   90.00
#
_symmetry.space_group_name_H-M   'P 1'
#
loop_
_entity.id
_entity.type
_entity.pdbx_description
1 polymer ?
#
loop_
_entity_poly.entity_id
_entity_poly.type
_entity_poly.pdbx_seq_one_letter_code
_entity_poly.pdbx_strand_id
1 'polypeptide(L)'
;VVTMKSKKGVICVITNSRHCSFGYDQRVELFGKKGMLISGNKKENSTELFNSIQTNSQKPFLNFFIERYKDAYNLQLKELISFHKNKVKSRSTFEDGYEALRLANAAYKSLRLRKTIKI
;
A
#
# COMPACT_ATOMS: atom_id res chain seq x y z
N VAL A 1 -7.65 12.11 -2.73
CA VAL A 1 -8.35 10.92 -3.23
C VAL A 1 -8.20 10.81 -4.73
N VAL A 2 -7.88 9.61 -5.22
CA VAL A 2 -7.82 9.29 -6.65
C VAL A 2 -8.76 8.13 -6.93
N THR A 3 -9.65 8.29 -7.91
CA THR A 3 -10.52 7.22 -8.39
C THR A 3 -10.12 6.87 -9.82
N MET A 4 -9.93 5.59 -10.07
CA MET A 4 -9.55 5.08 -11.39
C MET A 4 -10.51 3.97 -11.80
N LYS A 5 -10.73 3.84 -13.11
CA LYS A 5 -11.48 2.75 -13.71
C LYS A 5 -10.69 2.12 -14.84
N SER A 6 -10.43 0.82 -14.73
CA SER A 6 -9.75 0.10 -15.81
C SER A 6 -10.64 -0.12 -17.03
N LYS A 7 -10.05 -0.47 -18.17
CA LYS A 7 -10.80 -0.87 -19.39
C LYS A 7 -11.74 -2.07 -19.13
N LYS A 8 -11.39 -2.93 -18.17
CA LYS A 8 -12.21 -4.10 -17.77
C LYS A 8 -13.28 -3.77 -16.72
N GLY A 9 -13.46 -2.49 -16.37
CA GLY A 9 -14.48 -2.06 -15.42
C GLY A 9 -14.07 -2.14 -13.95
N VAL A 10 -12.86 -2.57 -13.62
CA VAL A 10 -12.37 -2.60 -12.22
C VAL A 10 -12.21 -1.17 -11.72
N ILE A 11 -12.79 -0.89 -10.56
CA ILE A 11 -12.67 0.40 -9.88
C ILE A 11 -11.57 0.30 -8.83
N CYS A 12 -10.68 1.27 -8.80
CA CYS A 12 -9.66 1.42 -7.78
C CYS A 12 -9.77 2.81 -7.15
N VAL A 13 -9.73 2.87 -5.82
CA VAL A 13 -9.75 4.12 -5.06
C VAL A 13 -8.51 4.18 -4.19
N ILE A 14 -7.77 5.26 -4.28
CA ILE A 14 -6.61 5.54 -3.42
C ILE A 14 -6.95 6.74 -2.55
N THR A 15 -6.90 6.56 -1.24
CA THR A 15 -6.97 7.64 -0.26
C THR A 15 -5.62 7.76 0.43
N ASN A 16 -5.09 8.95 0.56
CA ASN A 16 -3.84 9.19 1.25
C ASN A 16 -3.84 10.52 1.99
N SER A 17 -3.03 10.61 3.02
CA SER A 17 -2.77 11.82 3.78
C SER A 17 -1.32 11.80 4.27
N ARG A 18 -0.73 12.99 4.45
CA ARG A 18 0.58 13.13 5.09
C ARG A 18 0.48 13.11 6.62
N HIS A 19 -0.73 13.16 7.16
CA HIS A 19 -0.99 13.18 8.59
C HIS A 19 -1.83 11.97 8.98
N CYS A 20 -1.30 11.16 9.89
CA CYS A 20 -2.00 10.02 10.48
C CYS A 20 -1.64 9.95 11.96
N SER A 21 -2.60 10.23 12.83
CA SER A 21 -2.40 10.29 14.28
C SER A 21 -2.24 8.94 14.96
N PHE A 22 -2.60 7.85 14.30
CA PHE A 22 -2.59 6.48 14.87
C PHE A 22 -1.45 5.60 14.33
N GLY A 23 -0.46 6.19 13.67
CA GLY A 23 0.71 5.49 13.16
C GLY A 23 0.84 5.52 11.65
N TYR A 24 1.76 4.72 11.10
CA TYR A 24 2.00 4.64 9.66
C TYR A 24 0.91 3.80 8.99
N ASP A 25 -0.10 4.47 8.43
CA ASP A 25 -1.24 3.82 7.79
C ASP A 25 -0.95 3.43 6.34
N GLN A 26 -0.93 2.13 6.08
CA GLN A 26 -0.85 1.57 4.74
C GLN A 26 -1.66 0.29 4.65
N ARG A 27 -2.85 0.39 4.12
CA ARG A 27 -3.79 -0.72 3.96
C ARG A 27 -4.14 -0.90 2.50
N VAL A 28 -4.37 -2.16 2.12
CA VAL A 28 -4.87 -2.52 0.79
C VAL A 28 -6.05 -3.47 0.97
N GLU A 29 -7.13 -3.19 0.27
CA GLU A 29 -8.30 -4.05 0.21
C GLU A 29 -8.58 -4.43 -1.24
N LEU A 30 -8.78 -5.71 -1.49
CA LEU A 30 -9.15 -6.26 -2.80
C LEU A 30 -10.48 -7.01 -2.64
N PHE A 31 -11.53 -6.47 -3.22
CA PHE A 31 -12.86 -7.05 -3.18
C PHE A 31 -13.24 -7.69 -4.52
N GLY A 32 -13.78 -8.90 -4.50
CA GLY A 32 -14.18 -9.62 -5.70
C GLY A 32 -15.25 -10.67 -5.46
N LYS A 33 -15.76 -11.28 -6.51
CA LYS A 33 -16.83 -12.30 -6.46
C LYS A 33 -16.51 -13.51 -5.55
N LYS A 34 -15.24 -13.85 -5.38
CA LYS A 34 -14.79 -15.03 -4.61
C LYS A 34 -14.40 -14.70 -3.17
N GLY A 35 -14.46 -13.43 -2.77
CA GLY A 35 -14.07 -12.98 -1.45
C GLY A 35 -13.33 -11.67 -1.44
N MET A 36 -12.74 -11.37 -0.29
CA MET A 36 -12.01 -10.14 -0.03
C MET A 36 -10.65 -10.46 0.59
N LEU A 37 -9.62 -9.76 0.16
CA LEU A 37 -8.30 -9.75 0.79
C LEU A 37 -8.05 -8.39 1.42
N ILE A 38 -7.55 -8.40 2.64
CA ILE A 38 -7.15 -7.18 3.36
C ILE A 38 -5.70 -7.35 3.82
N SER A 39 -4.85 -6.40 3.43
CA SER A 39 -3.54 -6.20 4.04
C SER A 39 -3.64 -5.03 4.99
N GLY A 40 -3.65 -5.33 6.29
CA GLY A 40 -3.80 -4.33 7.36
C GLY A 40 -2.48 -3.71 7.80
N ASN A 41 -2.59 -2.81 8.78
CA ASN A 41 -1.43 -2.18 9.40
C ASN A 41 -0.75 -3.12 10.40
N LYS A 42 0.57 -2.97 10.55
CA LYS A 42 1.36 -3.70 11.54
C LYS A 42 1.34 -2.99 12.89
N LYS A 43 1.21 -3.76 13.96
CA LYS A 43 1.38 -3.34 15.35
C LYS A 43 2.71 -3.88 15.89
N GLU A 44 3.17 -3.35 17.02
CA GLU A 44 4.35 -3.87 17.71
C GLU A 44 4.15 -5.32 18.15
N ASN A 45 2.96 -5.63 18.63
CA ASN A 45 2.56 -6.95 19.10
C ASN A 45 1.07 -7.18 18.93
N SER A 46 0.59 -8.37 19.25
CA SER A 46 -0.79 -8.79 19.18
C SER A 46 -1.54 -8.70 20.52
N THR A 47 -0.97 -8.04 21.54
CA THR A 47 -1.59 -7.94 22.87
C THR A 47 -2.84 -7.10 22.81
N GLU A 48 -3.92 -7.59 23.43
CA GLU A 48 -5.20 -6.92 23.58
C GLU A 48 -5.52 -6.79 25.07
N LEU A 49 -6.00 -5.62 25.50
CA LEU A 49 -6.38 -5.33 26.87
C LEU A 49 -7.90 -5.28 26.99
N PHE A 50 -8.41 -6.05 27.92
CA PHE A 50 -9.83 -6.05 28.34
C PHE A 50 -9.90 -5.77 29.83
N ASN A 51 -10.63 -4.76 30.23
CA ASN A 51 -10.87 -4.43 31.64
C ASN A 51 -12.22 -3.70 31.81
N SER A 52 -12.53 -3.22 33.01
CA SER A 52 -13.79 -2.53 33.31
C SER A 52 -13.95 -1.16 32.61
N ILE A 53 -12.87 -0.60 32.07
CA ILE A 53 -12.86 0.74 31.43
C ILE A 53 -12.92 0.63 29.91
N GLN A 54 -12.25 -0.37 29.33
CA GLN A 54 -12.10 -0.50 27.90
C GLN A 54 -12.06 -1.96 27.45
N THR A 55 -12.58 -2.21 26.28
CA THR A 55 -12.60 -3.54 25.64
C THR A 55 -11.79 -3.49 24.36
N ASN A 56 -10.94 -4.50 24.15
CA ASN A 56 -10.12 -4.66 22.95
C ASN A 56 -9.19 -3.47 22.65
N SER A 57 -8.60 -2.90 23.69
CA SER A 57 -7.58 -1.89 23.52
C SER A 57 -6.27 -2.53 23.07
N GLN A 58 -5.66 -1.99 22.06
CA GLN A 58 -4.49 -2.54 21.42
C GLN A 58 -3.38 -1.51 21.33
N LYS A 59 -2.13 -1.95 21.16
CA LYS A 59 -1.02 -1.05 20.87
C LYS A 59 -1.25 -0.33 19.54
N PRO A 60 -0.77 0.93 19.40
CA PRO A 60 -0.85 1.66 18.15
C PRO A 60 -0.10 0.93 17.03
N PHE A 61 -0.38 1.31 15.81
CA PHE A 61 0.39 0.83 14.66
C PHE A 61 1.82 1.36 14.71
N LEU A 62 2.75 0.65 14.07
CA LEU A 62 4.13 1.10 13.91
C LEU A 62 4.12 2.53 13.37
N ASN A 63 4.93 3.40 13.98
CA ASN A 63 4.81 4.84 13.75
C ASN A 63 5.53 5.33 12.49
N PHE A 64 6.60 4.65 12.07
CA PHE A 64 7.49 5.17 11.04
C PHE A 64 7.77 4.15 9.94
N PHE A 65 8.07 4.63 8.73
CA PHE A 65 8.26 3.78 7.56
C PHE A 65 9.43 2.80 7.71
N ILE A 66 10.50 3.16 8.41
CA ILE A 66 11.65 2.28 8.63
C ILE A 66 11.22 1.03 9.40
N GLU A 67 10.44 1.20 10.46
CA GLU A 67 9.89 0.08 11.25
C GLU A 67 8.90 -0.74 10.43
N ARG A 68 7.99 -0.04 9.75
CA ARG A 68 6.93 -0.66 8.94
C ARG A 68 7.48 -1.49 7.79
N TYR A 69 8.55 -1.05 7.15
CA TYR A 69 9.11 -1.67 5.95
C TYR A 69 10.40 -2.45 6.17
N LYS A 70 10.84 -2.65 7.41
CA LYS A 70 12.07 -3.40 7.73
C LYS A 70 12.14 -4.73 6.99
N ASP A 71 11.05 -5.52 7.04
CA ASP A 71 10.99 -6.81 6.35
C ASP A 71 10.99 -6.65 4.82
N ALA A 72 10.31 -5.63 4.32
CA ALA A 72 10.25 -5.35 2.89
C ALA A 72 11.63 -4.98 2.33
N TYR A 73 12.40 -4.14 3.03
CA TYR A 73 13.78 -3.81 2.63
C TYR A 73 14.69 -5.02 2.66
N ASN A 74 14.59 -5.87 3.69
CA ASN A 74 15.36 -7.11 3.76
C ASN A 74 15.00 -8.07 2.60
N LEU A 75 13.73 -8.20 2.26
CA LEU A 75 13.29 -9.01 1.13
C LEU A 75 13.76 -8.43 -0.21
N GLN A 76 13.72 -7.12 -0.37
CA GLN A 76 14.22 -6.44 -1.57
C GLN A 76 15.71 -6.72 -1.80
N LEU A 77 16.53 -6.64 -0.76
CA LEU A 77 17.96 -6.96 -0.86
C LEU A 77 18.19 -8.44 -1.21
N LYS A 78 17.45 -9.35 -0.58
CA LYS A 78 17.53 -10.78 -0.91
C LYS A 78 17.13 -11.04 -2.37
N GLU A 79 16.10 -10.39 -2.87
CA GLU A 79 15.65 -10.51 -4.24
C GLU A 79 16.70 -9.96 -5.23
N LEU A 80 17.30 -8.80 -4.92
CA LEU A 80 18.38 -8.22 -5.73
C LEU A 80 19.59 -9.16 -5.83
N ILE A 81 20.01 -9.76 -4.71
CA ILE A 81 21.10 -10.74 -4.68
C ILE A 81 20.72 -11.99 -5.49
N SER A 82 19.49 -12.48 -5.34
CA SER A 82 19.00 -13.64 -6.10
C SER A 82 18.93 -13.36 -7.60
N PHE A 83 18.48 -12.18 -8.00
CA PHE A 83 18.49 -11.72 -9.39
C PHE A 83 19.90 -11.74 -9.98
N HIS A 84 20.87 -11.16 -9.24
CA HIS A 84 22.26 -11.11 -9.70
C HIS A 84 22.89 -12.50 -9.82
N LYS A 85 22.73 -13.36 -8.81
CA LYS A 85 23.37 -14.70 -8.75
C LYS A 85 22.67 -15.73 -9.65
N ASN A 86 21.34 -15.75 -9.63
CA ASN A 86 20.54 -16.82 -10.21
C ASN A 86 19.77 -16.38 -11.46
N LYS A 87 19.91 -15.12 -11.88
CA LYS A 87 19.18 -14.49 -12.99
C LYS A 87 17.65 -14.68 -12.89
N VAL A 88 17.14 -14.77 -11.66
CA VAL A 88 15.71 -14.84 -11.40
C VAL A 88 15.07 -13.49 -11.71
N LYS A 89 14.00 -13.47 -12.51
CA LYS A 89 13.30 -12.23 -12.87
C LYS A 89 12.81 -11.49 -11.61
N SER A 90 13.07 -10.19 -11.54
CA SER A 90 12.53 -9.34 -10.46
C SER A 90 11.00 -9.31 -10.49
N ARG A 91 10.37 -9.28 -9.32
CA ARG A 91 8.91 -9.12 -9.18
C ARG A 91 8.45 -7.70 -9.46
N SER A 92 9.34 -6.73 -9.28
CA SER A 92 9.08 -5.33 -9.57
C SER A 92 10.14 -4.85 -10.55
N THR A 93 9.70 -4.41 -11.71
CA THR A 93 10.57 -4.00 -12.82
C THR A 93 10.63 -2.48 -12.93
N PHE A 94 11.52 -2.00 -13.79
CA PHE A 94 11.58 -0.58 -14.15
C PHE A 94 10.27 -0.13 -14.80
N GLU A 95 9.67 -0.96 -15.64
CA GLU A 95 8.40 -0.71 -16.31
C GLU A 95 7.26 -0.52 -15.32
N ASP A 96 7.22 -1.33 -14.24
CA ASP A 96 6.22 -1.18 -13.17
C ASP A 96 6.36 0.18 -12.48
N GLY A 97 7.60 0.61 -12.21
CA GLY A 97 7.88 1.94 -11.65
C GLY A 97 7.48 3.07 -12.59
N TYR A 98 7.76 2.93 -13.88
CA TYR A 98 7.36 3.88 -14.91
C TYR A 98 5.83 4.01 -15.01
N GLU A 99 5.10 2.89 -15.01
CA GLU A 99 3.64 2.89 -15.05
C GLU A 99 3.03 3.53 -13.80
N ALA A 100 3.60 3.28 -12.62
CA ALA A 100 3.17 3.94 -11.38
C ALA A 100 3.34 5.46 -11.46
N LEU A 101 4.47 5.94 -11.99
CA LEU A 101 4.73 7.37 -12.21
C LEU A 101 3.76 7.96 -13.25
N ARG A 102 3.46 7.22 -14.33
CA ARG A 102 2.50 7.62 -15.35
C ARG A 102 1.10 7.83 -14.76
N LEU A 103 0.67 6.92 -13.89
CA LEU A 103 -0.60 7.04 -13.15
C LEU A 103 -0.62 8.26 -12.24
N ALA A 104 0.46 8.51 -11.49
CA ALA A 104 0.57 9.67 -10.61
C ALA A 104 0.50 10.99 -11.42
N ASN A 105 1.21 11.09 -12.53
CA ASN A 105 1.16 12.26 -13.43
C ASN A 105 -0.24 12.47 -14.01
N ALA A 106 -0.95 11.40 -14.36
CA ALA A 106 -2.33 11.50 -14.85
C ALA A 106 -3.28 12.00 -13.74
N ALA A 107 -3.09 11.57 -12.49
CA ALA A 107 -3.84 12.07 -11.36
C ALA A 107 -3.62 13.58 -11.13
N TYR A 108 -2.37 14.05 -11.18
CA TYR A 108 -2.07 15.49 -11.13
C TYR A 108 -2.70 16.27 -12.28
N LYS A 109 -2.64 15.73 -13.50
CA LYS A 109 -3.27 16.36 -14.68
C LYS A 109 -4.80 16.42 -14.52
N SER A 110 -5.42 15.36 -14.00
CA SER A 110 -6.85 15.31 -13.69
C SER A 110 -7.24 16.38 -12.67
N LEU A 111 -6.48 16.52 -11.60
CA LEU A 111 -6.69 17.54 -10.58
C LEU A 111 -6.62 18.96 -11.16
N ARG A 112 -5.57 19.25 -11.92
CA ARG A 112 -5.37 20.58 -12.53
C ARG A 112 -6.45 20.95 -13.54
N LEU A 113 -6.83 20.00 -14.38
CA LEU A 113 -7.79 20.22 -15.46
C LEU A 113 -9.24 19.97 -15.03
N ARG A 114 -9.46 19.48 -13.80
CA ARG A 114 -10.78 19.12 -13.24
C ARG A 114 -11.60 18.20 -14.17
N LYS A 115 -10.91 17.26 -14.82
CA LYS A 115 -11.56 16.30 -15.73
C LYS A 115 -10.90 14.93 -15.68
N THR A 116 -11.63 13.92 -16.13
CA THR A 116 -11.09 12.56 -16.30
C THR A 116 -9.99 12.54 -17.36
N ILE A 117 -8.89 11.88 -17.06
CA ILE A 117 -7.76 11.67 -17.98
C ILE A 117 -7.74 10.20 -18.38
N LYS A 118 -7.69 9.94 -19.67
CA LYS A 118 -7.43 8.61 -20.22
C LYS A 118 -5.92 8.39 -20.32
N ILE A 119 -5.47 7.16 -19.99
CA ILE A 119 -4.06 6.75 -19.97
C ILE A 119 -3.86 5.61 -20.96
#